data_4282e28ca4edeb0ddf84473bf0798618
#
_entry.id   4282e28ca4edeb0ddf84473bf0798618
#
_cell.length_a   1.000
_cell.length_b   1.000
_cell.length_c   1.000
_cell.angle_alpha   90.00
_cell.angle_beta   90.00
_cell.angle_gamma   90.00
#
_symmetry.space_group_name_H-M   'P 1'
#
loop_
_entity.id
_entity.type
_entity.pdbx_description
1 polymer ?
#
loop_
_entity_poly.entity_id
_entity_poly.type
_entity_poly.pdbx_seq_one_letter_code
_entity_poly.pdbx_strand_id
1 'polypeptide(L)'
;MTTRSGTAPSGDIELYYDEFGDPADPPVLLIMGLGAQMVFWREEFCRLIAGAGYRVIRFDNRDIGLSGKLDGARVGGPPLPVKLGRTFAGLPVPGAPYRLPAMADDARAVLDHLGIDRAHIVGASMGGMITQIFAARHADRTRTATIVMSSNNKAFLPPPGARQMKALITPPPKGAGRDEIIEHTTRVRAVIGSPVYPQDPAVARLHSAEYFDRSYYPAGMLRQFAAILGTGSLVGYNRRTAAPTLVLHGTHDKLMRPSGARAITREVPGARLAMIDGMAHDLPEPLWDRIVGELTNHFDIATA
;
A
#
# COMPACT_ATOMS: atom_id res chain seq x y z
N MET A 1 -17.64 12.10 -14.36
CA MET A 1 -17.38 12.27 -12.91
C MET A 1 -16.21 13.23 -12.75
N THR A 2 -16.38 14.28 -11.95
CA THR A 2 -15.36 15.32 -11.76
C THR A 2 -14.29 14.79 -10.81
N THR A 3 -13.03 14.84 -11.21
CA THR A 3 -11.89 14.55 -10.33
C THR A 3 -11.53 15.84 -9.59
N ARG A 4 -11.43 15.79 -8.27
CA ARG A 4 -10.94 16.89 -7.43
C ARG A 4 -9.59 16.49 -6.86
N SER A 5 -8.71 17.44 -6.65
CA SER A 5 -7.39 17.19 -6.06
C SER A 5 -7.01 18.34 -5.14
N GLY A 6 -6.12 18.07 -4.20
CA GLY A 6 -5.62 19.05 -3.27
C GLY A 6 -4.47 18.55 -2.42
N THR A 7 -4.10 19.30 -1.40
CA THR A 7 -3.12 18.93 -0.39
C THR A 7 -3.74 18.97 1.00
N ALA A 8 -3.42 17.99 1.83
CA ALA A 8 -3.86 17.87 3.22
C ALA A 8 -2.63 18.05 4.14
N PRO A 9 -2.66 18.93 5.15
CA PRO A 9 -1.56 19.08 6.09
C PRO A 9 -1.46 17.88 7.03
N SER A 10 -0.23 17.40 7.27
CA SER A 10 0.07 16.36 8.26
C SER A 10 1.38 16.70 8.97
N GLY A 11 1.29 17.37 10.14
CA GLY A 11 2.45 17.95 10.82
C GLY A 11 3.19 18.93 9.92
N ASP A 12 4.48 18.67 9.67
CA ASP A 12 5.35 19.55 8.88
C ASP A 12 5.35 19.21 7.38
N ILE A 13 4.47 18.32 6.93
CA ILE A 13 4.37 17.92 5.51
C ILE A 13 2.97 18.12 4.97
N GLU A 14 2.85 18.21 3.65
CA GLU A 14 1.60 18.17 2.92
C GLU A 14 1.46 16.85 2.18
N LEU A 15 0.25 16.30 2.13
CA LEU A 15 -0.10 15.05 1.47
C LEU A 15 -0.98 15.37 0.26
N TYR A 16 -0.49 15.08 -0.93
CA TYR A 16 -1.26 15.26 -2.16
C TYR A 16 -2.28 14.14 -2.32
N TYR A 17 -3.53 14.50 -2.62
CA TYR A 17 -4.64 13.56 -2.84
C TYR A 17 -5.48 13.94 -4.07
N ASP A 18 -6.24 12.98 -4.58
CA ASP A 18 -7.36 13.20 -5.49
C ASP A 18 -8.57 12.33 -5.11
N GLU A 19 -9.74 12.68 -5.67
CA GLU A 19 -11.02 12.07 -5.34
C GLU A 19 -11.87 11.79 -6.58
N PHE A 20 -12.65 10.71 -6.51
CA PHE A 20 -13.62 10.28 -7.53
C PHE A 20 -14.97 10.00 -6.87
N GLY A 21 -16.06 10.20 -7.60
CA GLY A 21 -17.41 9.96 -7.10
C GLY A 21 -18.07 11.20 -6.49
N ASP A 22 -19.25 10.99 -5.88
CA ASP A 22 -19.99 12.05 -5.21
C ASP A 22 -19.43 12.25 -3.78
N PRO A 23 -19.21 13.50 -3.34
CA PRO A 23 -18.81 13.78 -1.95
C PRO A 23 -19.78 13.28 -0.89
N ALA A 24 -21.04 13.11 -1.24
CA ALA A 24 -22.08 12.62 -0.33
C ALA A 24 -22.05 11.10 -0.15
N ASP A 25 -21.37 10.38 -1.06
CA ASP A 25 -21.28 8.92 -1.01
C ASP A 25 -20.36 8.45 0.15
N PRO A 26 -20.53 7.21 0.64
CA PRO A 26 -19.67 6.61 1.65
C PRO A 26 -18.18 6.65 1.23
N PRO A 27 -17.28 7.21 2.08
CA PRO A 27 -15.90 7.41 1.70
C PRO A 27 -15.05 6.14 1.80
N VAL A 28 -14.18 5.94 0.80
CA VAL A 28 -13.14 4.91 0.72
C VAL A 28 -11.78 5.57 0.58
N LEU A 29 -10.88 5.33 1.53
CA LEU A 29 -9.49 5.81 1.47
C LEU A 29 -8.56 4.71 0.99
N LEU A 30 -7.85 4.95 -0.11
CA LEU A 30 -6.91 4.04 -0.73
C LEU A 30 -5.46 4.38 -0.35
N ILE A 31 -4.75 3.45 0.29
CA ILE A 31 -3.36 3.62 0.74
C ILE A 31 -2.44 2.73 -0.08
N MET A 32 -1.48 3.32 -0.79
CA MET A 32 -0.58 2.61 -1.69
C MET A 32 0.66 2.05 -0.96
N GLY A 33 1.37 1.13 -1.65
CA GLY A 33 2.52 0.40 -1.14
C GLY A 33 3.85 1.14 -1.19
N LEU A 34 4.91 0.41 -0.86
CA LEU A 34 6.30 0.88 -0.79
C LEU A 34 6.76 1.49 -2.12
N GLY A 35 7.25 2.71 -2.05
CA GLY A 35 7.82 3.42 -3.20
C GLY A 35 6.83 3.71 -4.32
N ALA A 36 5.55 3.40 -4.14
CA ALA A 36 4.52 3.57 -5.15
C ALA A 36 3.69 4.84 -4.91
N GLN A 37 3.47 5.60 -5.98
CA GLN A 37 2.60 6.77 -5.98
C GLN A 37 1.14 6.34 -6.02
N MET A 38 0.22 7.20 -5.59
CA MET A 38 -1.23 6.93 -5.59
C MET A 38 -1.79 6.51 -6.95
N VAL A 39 -1.16 6.94 -8.06
CA VAL A 39 -1.58 6.60 -9.43
C VAL A 39 -1.44 5.11 -9.79
N PHE A 40 -0.84 4.30 -8.92
CA PHE A 40 -0.91 2.84 -9.03
C PHE A 40 -2.31 2.26 -8.72
N TRP A 41 -3.11 2.97 -7.92
CA TRP A 41 -4.55 2.83 -7.95
C TRP A 41 -5.03 3.53 -9.22
N ARG A 42 -5.11 2.79 -10.34
CA ARG A 42 -5.46 3.36 -11.65
C ARG A 42 -6.79 4.11 -11.57
N GLU A 43 -6.90 5.19 -12.34
CA GLU A 43 -8.10 6.03 -12.36
C GLU A 43 -9.33 5.21 -12.72
N GLU A 44 -9.20 4.32 -13.71
CA GLU A 44 -10.27 3.45 -14.17
C GLU A 44 -10.75 2.51 -13.03
N PHE A 45 -9.82 1.95 -12.25
CA PHE A 45 -10.15 1.15 -11.07
C PHE A 45 -10.88 1.99 -10.00
N CYS A 46 -10.42 3.21 -9.74
CA CYS A 46 -11.10 4.12 -8.81
C CYS A 46 -12.51 4.48 -9.29
N ARG A 47 -12.69 4.67 -10.60
CA ARG A 47 -14.00 4.96 -11.21
C ARG A 47 -14.96 3.78 -11.14
N LEU A 48 -14.48 2.52 -11.16
CA LEU A 48 -15.32 1.35 -10.92
C LEU A 48 -15.89 1.35 -9.50
N ILE A 49 -15.06 1.65 -8.50
CA ILE A 49 -15.51 1.76 -7.10
C ILE A 49 -16.48 2.94 -6.94
N ALA A 50 -16.17 4.09 -7.57
CA ALA A 50 -17.06 5.26 -7.53
C ALA A 50 -18.39 5.00 -8.25
N GLY A 51 -18.38 4.24 -9.35
CA GLY A 51 -19.59 3.79 -10.06
C GLY A 51 -20.47 2.86 -9.23
N ALA A 52 -19.92 2.22 -8.22
CA ALA A 52 -20.67 1.43 -7.24
C ALA A 52 -21.25 2.26 -6.07
N GLY A 53 -21.18 3.60 -6.12
CA GLY A 53 -21.78 4.49 -5.13
C GLY A 53 -20.86 4.84 -3.95
N TYR A 54 -19.56 4.95 -4.18
CA TYR A 54 -18.58 5.31 -3.15
C TYR A 54 -17.79 6.58 -3.54
N ARG A 55 -17.45 7.41 -2.55
CA ARG A 55 -16.48 8.49 -2.69
C ARG A 55 -15.08 7.91 -2.49
N VAL A 56 -14.29 7.82 -3.55
CA VAL A 56 -12.94 7.24 -3.52
C VAL A 56 -11.90 8.34 -3.35
N ILE A 57 -11.07 8.23 -2.34
CA ILE A 57 -9.93 9.11 -2.08
C ILE A 57 -8.65 8.27 -2.18
N ARG A 58 -7.67 8.71 -2.95
CA ARG A 58 -6.32 8.18 -2.93
C ARG A 58 -5.32 9.30 -2.68
N PHE A 59 -4.20 9.01 -2.04
CA PHE A 59 -3.17 9.99 -1.74
C PHE A 59 -1.77 9.41 -1.89
N ASP A 60 -0.81 10.27 -2.17
CA ASP A 60 0.60 9.92 -2.10
C ASP A 60 1.05 9.86 -0.65
N ASN A 61 1.60 8.72 -0.22
CA ASN A 61 2.22 8.62 1.10
C ASN A 61 3.36 9.64 1.25
N ARG A 62 3.73 9.99 2.50
CA ARG A 62 4.93 10.80 2.75
C ARG A 62 6.14 10.26 1.99
N ASP A 63 7.02 11.13 1.54
CA ASP A 63 8.24 10.82 0.80
C ASP A 63 8.04 10.31 -0.64
N ILE A 64 6.82 10.27 -1.16
CA ILE A 64 6.57 9.77 -2.52
C ILE A 64 5.65 10.71 -3.30
N GLY A 65 5.67 10.61 -4.63
CA GLY A 65 4.77 11.34 -5.53
C GLY A 65 4.83 12.85 -5.34
N LEU A 66 3.69 13.51 -5.20
CA LEU A 66 3.58 14.94 -5.00
C LEU A 66 3.47 15.37 -3.53
N SER A 67 3.44 14.39 -2.60
CA SER A 67 3.48 14.67 -1.16
C SER A 67 4.86 15.14 -0.70
N GLY A 68 4.88 15.75 0.49
CA GLY A 68 6.08 16.29 1.14
C GLY A 68 7.22 15.28 1.26
N LYS A 69 8.45 15.75 1.06
CA LYS A 69 9.69 14.98 1.12
C LYS A 69 10.47 15.34 2.38
N LEU A 70 10.97 14.30 3.06
CA LEU A 70 11.85 14.49 4.22
C LEU A 70 13.31 14.60 3.76
N ASP A 71 13.60 15.66 3.00
CA ASP A 71 14.95 15.92 2.50
C ASP A 71 15.97 16.04 3.63
N GLY A 72 17.15 15.45 3.44
CA GLY A 72 18.20 15.40 4.45
C GLY A 72 18.02 14.33 5.54
N ALA A 73 16.82 13.74 5.71
CA ALA A 73 16.60 12.67 6.66
C ALA A 73 17.31 11.38 6.22
N ARG A 74 18.20 10.87 7.08
CA ARG A 74 19.05 9.71 6.79
C ARG A 74 18.49 8.44 7.41
N VAL A 75 18.65 7.32 6.70
CA VAL A 75 18.41 5.98 7.23
C VAL A 75 19.69 5.48 7.88
N GLY A 76 19.63 5.16 9.16
CA GLY A 76 20.73 4.59 9.92
C GLY A 76 20.52 3.11 10.30
N GLY A 77 21.06 2.73 11.44
CA GLY A 77 20.78 1.46 12.10
C GLY A 77 21.93 0.46 12.08
N PRO A 78 21.69 -0.74 12.64
CA PRO A 78 22.72 -1.74 12.84
C PRO A 78 23.23 -2.36 11.52
N PRO A 79 24.35 -3.12 11.55
CA PRO A 79 24.84 -3.87 10.39
C PRO A 79 23.79 -4.83 9.82
N LEU A 80 23.93 -5.16 8.53
CA LEU A 80 22.99 -5.99 7.78
C LEU A 80 22.62 -7.32 8.46
N PRO A 81 23.52 -8.13 9.01
CA PRO A 81 23.14 -9.38 9.69
C PRO A 81 22.19 -9.17 10.86
N VAL A 82 22.40 -8.10 11.63
CA VAL A 82 21.53 -7.73 12.74
C VAL A 82 20.16 -7.26 12.23
N LYS A 83 20.13 -6.46 11.15
CA LYS A 83 18.86 -6.07 10.50
C LYS A 83 18.07 -7.30 10.08
N LEU A 84 18.69 -8.25 9.39
CA LEU A 84 18.04 -9.48 8.91
C LEU A 84 17.53 -10.34 10.07
N GLY A 85 18.36 -10.57 11.11
CA GLY A 85 17.95 -11.33 12.29
C GLY A 85 16.76 -10.70 13.01
N ARG A 86 16.79 -9.38 13.23
CA ARG A 86 15.66 -8.65 13.86
C ARG A 86 14.40 -8.74 13.03
N THR A 87 14.51 -8.52 11.71
CA THR A 87 13.36 -8.62 10.80
C THR A 87 12.74 -10.03 10.83
N PHE A 88 13.57 -11.07 10.76
CA PHE A 88 13.11 -12.46 10.83
C PHE A 88 12.43 -12.79 12.16
N ALA A 89 12.92 -12.22 13.24
CA ALA A 89 12.32 -12.34 14.59
C ALA A 89 11.10 -11.41 14.80
N GLY A 90 10.66 -10.66 13.79
CA GLY A 90 9.55 -9.70 13.89
C GLY A 90 9.85 -8.50 14.79
N LEU A 91 11.12 -8.25 15.12
CA LEU A 91 11.55 -7.16 15.96
C LEU A 91 11.81 -5.87 15.17
N PRO A 92 11.50 -4.69 15.72
CA PRO A 92 11.77 -3.43 15.04
C PRO A 92 13.26 -3.19 14.86
N VAL A 93 13.67 -2.70 13.68
CA VAL A 93 15.05 -2.30 13.35
C VAL A 93 15.19 -0.80 13.59
N PRO A 94 16.09 -0.34 14.48
CA PRO A 94 16.28 1.09 14.73
C PRO A 94 16.93 1.81 13.54
N GLY A 95 16.77 3.15 13.48
CA GLY A 95 17.43 4.01 12.50
C GLY A 95 16.56 4.49 11.35
N ALA A 96 15.26 4.19 11.36
CA ALA A 96 14.30 4.82 10.45
C ALA A 96 13.94 6.24 10.93
N PRO A 97 13.86 7.25 10.05
CA PRO A 97 13.46 8.60 10.42
C PRO A 97 12.00 8.70 10.85
N TYR A 98 11.16 7.79 10.41
CA TYR A 98 9.78 7.61 10.84
C TYR A 98 9.41 6.12 10.76
N ARG A 99 8.21 5.78 11.25
CA ARG A 99 7.68 4.40 11.24
C ARG A 99 6.27 4.37 10.64
N LEU A 100 5.74 3.20 10.33
CA LEU A 100 4.40 3.05 9.76
C LEU A 100 3.27 3.68 10.62
N PRO A 101 3.33 3.72 11.96
CA PRO A 101 2.33 4.46 12.73
C PRO A 101 2.20 5.94 12.37
N ALA A 102 3.31 6.62 12.03
CA ALA A 102 3.24 8.00 11.54
C ALA A 102 2.53 8.10 10.19
N MET A 103 2.67 7.09 9.31
CA MET A 103 1.95 7.03 8.04
C MET A 103 0.46 6.69 8.21
N ALA A 104 0.09 5.98 9.27
CA ALA A 104 -1.32 5.81 9.65
C ALA A 104 -1.93 7.13 10.17
N ASP A 105 -1.14 7.92 10.92
CA ASP A 105 -1.55 9.26 11.34
C ASP A 105 -1.68 10.22 10.13
N ASP A 106 -0.87 10.06 9.07
CA ASP A 106 -1.04 10.76 7.79
C ASP A 106 -2.38 10.44 7.12
N ALA A 107 -2.71 9.17 7.03
CA ALA A 107 -4.00 8.74 6.45
C ALA A 107 -5.19 9.35 7.23
N ARG A 108 -5.08 9.45 8.57
CA ARG A 108 -6.06 10.16 9.39
C ARG A 108 -6.10 11.66 9.06
N ALA A 109 -4.96 12.30 8.88
CA ALA A 109 -4.88 13.73 8.56
C ALA A 109 -5.57 14.06 7.22
N VAL A 110 -5.49 13.16 6.21
CA VAL A 110 -6.25 13.31 4.96
C VAL A 110 -7.76 13.28 5.23
N LEU A 111 -8.26 12.35 6.06
CA LEU A 111 -9.67 12.30 6.43
C LEU A 111 -10.11 13.54 7.21
N ASP A 112 -9.28 14.01 8.15
CA ASP A 112 -9.55 15.21 8.95
C ASP A 112 -9.68 16.45 8.05
N HIS A 113 -8.74 16.61 7.10
CA HIS A 113 -8.75 17.72 6.13
C HIS A 113 -10.02 17.73 5.26
N LEU A 114 -10.51 16.55 4.89
CA LEU A 114 -11.71 16.40 4.05
C LEU A 114 -13.02 16.41 4.86
N GLY A 115 -12.97 16.59 6.18
CA GLY A 115 -14.14 16.56 7.06
C GLY A 115 -14.84 15.20 7.11
N ILE A 116 -14.07 14.10 6.93
CA ILE A 116 -14.58 12.74 6.90
C ILE A 116 -14.39 12.10 8.27
N ASP A 117 -15.48 11.82 8.98
CA ASP A 117 -15.43 11.19 10.30
C ASP A 117 -14.98 9.73 10.24
N ARG A 118 -15.53 8.94 9.33
CA ARG A 118 -15.24 7.51 9.20
C ARG A 118 -15.21 7.09 7.73
N ALA A 119 -14.24 6.22 7.38
CA ALA A 119 -14.08 5.73 6.01
C ALA A 119 -13.86 4.21 5.97
N HIS A 120 -14.11 3.60 4.81
CA HIS A 120 -13.56 2.30 4.46
C HIS A 120 -12.08 2.48 4.11
N ILE A 121 -11.19 1.76 4.81
CA ILE A 121 -9.74 1.89 4.62
C ILE A 121 -9.22 0.71 3.82
N VAL A 122 -8.68 0.97 2.65
CA VAL A 122 -8.14 -0.06 1.75
C VAL A 122 -6.66 0.20 1.52
N GLY A 123 -5.82 -0.76 1.84
CA GLY A 123 -4.38 -0.60 1.63
C GLY A 123 -3.73 -1.77 0.92
N ALA A 124 -2.82 -1.47 -0.01
CA ALA A 124 -2.06 -2.45 -0.76
C ALA A 124 -0.61 -2.55 -0.28
N SER A 125 -0.09 -3.77 -0.08
CA SER A 125 1.32 -4.03 0.30
C SER A 125 1.70 -3.29 1.60
N MET A 126 2.66 -2.35 1.58
CA MET A 126 2.94 -1.47 2.72
C MET A 126 1.68 -0.68 3.14
N GLY A 127 0.84 -0.26 2.20
CA GLY A 127 -0.45 0.36 2.51
C GLY A 127 -1.36 -0.55 3.33
N GLY A 128 -1.35 -1.87 3.06
CA GLY A 128 -2.02 -2.85 3.89
C GLY A 128 -1.42 -3.00 5.29
N MET A 129 -0.12 -2.77 5.47
CA MET A 129 0.49 -2.67 6.81
C MET A 129 0.02 -1.41 7.54
N ILE A 130 -0.07 -0.28 6.82
CA ILE A 130 -0.59 0.99 7.35
C ILE A 130 -2.06 0.83 7.74
N THR A 131 -2.88 0.17 6.91
CA THR A 131 -4.29 -0.13 7.20
C THR A 131 -4.47 -0.95 8.48
N GLN A 132 -3.63 -1.96 8.73
CA GLN A 132 -3.64 -2.75 9.98
C GLN A 132 -3.39 -1.86 11.21
N ILE A 133 -2.45 -0.92 11.09
CA ILE A 133 -2.13 0.01 12.17
C ILE A 133 -3.28 1.02 12.35
N PHE A 134 -3.79 1.57 11.24
CA PHE A 134 -4.88 2.53 11.23
C PHE A 134 -6.12 1.96 11.92
N ALA A 135 -6.58 0.78 11.49
CA ALA A 135 -7.77 0.12 12.03
C ALA A 135 -7.68 -0.17 13.55
N ALA A 136 -6.46 -0.39 14.06
CA ALA A 136 -6.24 -0.62 15.49
C ALA A 136 -6.06 0.66 16.32
N ARG A 137 -5.51 1.74 15.72
CA ARG A 137 -5.24 3.00 16.43
C ARG A 137 -6.36 4.03 16.28
N HIS A 138 -7.07 3.99 15.17
CA HIS A 138 -8.14 4.90 14.79
C HIS A 138 -9.41 4.10 14.49
N ALA A 139 -9.80 3.25 15.44
CA ALA A 139 -10.97 2.37 15.30
C ALA A 139 -12.27 3.16 15.12
N ASP A 140 -12.38 4.31 15.77
CA ASP A 140 -13.48 5.27 15.65
C ASP A 140 -13.57 5.92 14.25
N ARG A 141 -12.48 5.89 13.47
CA ARG A 141 -12.38 6.44 12.13
C ARG A 141 -12.53 5.36 11.03
N THR A 142 -12.64 4.09 11.41
CA THR A 142 -12.66 2.95 10.50
C THR A 142 -14.07 2.38 10.38
N ARG A 143 -14.66 2.38 9.18
CA ARG A 143 -15.88 1.61 8.86
C ARG A 143 -15.54 0.15 8.66
N THR A 144 -14.69 -0.15 7.69
CA THR A 144 -14.10 -1.46 7.42
C THR A 144 -12.63 -1.32 7.08
N ALA A 145 -11.87 -2.40 7.22
CA ALA A 145 -10.47 -2.48 6.80
C ALA A 145 -10.31 -3.54 5.70
N THR A 146 -9.69 -3.18 4.58
CA THR A 146 -9.31 -4.14 3.53
C THR A 146 -7.79 -4.13 3.34
N ILE A 147 -7.19 -5.29 3.51
CA ILE A 147 -5.73 -5.49 3.46
C ILE A 147 -5.41 -6.30 2.21
N VAL A 148 -4.85 -5.64 1.19
CA VAL A 148 -4.57 -6.23 -0.12
C VAL A 148 -3.09 -6.59 -0.23
N MET A 149 -2.76 -7.83 -0.66
CA MET A 149 -1.40 -8.35 -0.93
C MET A 149 -0.34 -7.90 0.11
N SER A 150 -0.61 -8.11 1.41
CA SER A 150 0.21 -7.60 2.50
C SER A 150 0.63 -8.67 3.51
N SER A 151 1.35 -8.26 4.55
CA SER A 151 1.84 -9.08 5.66
C SER A 151 1.69 -8.33 6.99
N ASN A 152 1.69 -9.06 8.09
CA ASN A 152 1.78 -8.47 9.43
C ASN A 152 3.19 -8.57 10.03
N ASN A 153 4.18 -8.92 9.25
CA ASN A 153 5.58 -9.07 9.69
C ASN A 153 5.73 -9.94 10.95
N LYS A 154 4.85 -10.95 11.11
CA LYS A 154 4.97 -11.92 12.19
C LYS A 154 6.31 -12.63 12.10
N ALA A 155 6.92 -12.90 13.27
CA ALA A 155 8.16 -13.66 13.34
C ALA A 155 8.09 -14.99 12.58
N PHE A 156 9.17 -15.36 11.95
CA PHE A 156 9.37 -16.64 11.25
C PHE A 156 8.46 -16.87 10.03
N LEU A 157 7.83 -15.83 9.48
CA LEU A 157 7.16 -15.96 8.19
C LEU A 157 8.18 -16.24 7.09
N PRO A 158 7.82 -17.07 6.09
CA PRO A 158 8.68 -17.29 4.94
C PRO A 158 9.07 -15.97 4.27
N PRO A 159 10.37 -15.77 3.97
CA PRO A 159 10.83 -14.54 3.34
C PRO A 159 10.24 -14.38 1.93
N PRO A 160 10.27 -13.16 1.36
CA PRO A 160 9.95 -12.93 -0.04
C PRO A 160 10.75 -13.83 -0.97
N GLY A 161 10.23 -14.10 -2.16
CA GLY A 161 10.96 -14.83 -3.21
C GLY A 161 12.25 -14.11 -3.58
N ALA A 162 13.35 -14.84 -3.69
CA ALA A 162 14.67 -14.25 -3.93
C ALA A 162 14.73 -13.39 -5.21
N ARG A 163 14.07 -13.85 -6.29
CA ARG A 163 13.97 -13.12 -7.57
C ARG A 163 13.20 -11.81 -7.40
N GLN A 164 12.06 -11.84 -6.71
CA GLN A 164 11.21 -10.67 -6.49
C GLN A 164 11.92 -9.65 -5.57
N MET A 165 12.53 -10.14 -4.49
CA MET A 165 13.29 -9.29 -3.58
C MET A 165 14.49 -8.65 -4.29
N LYS A 166 15.26 -9.41 -5.06
CA LYS A 166 16.38 -8.87 -5.84
C LYS A 166 15.92 -7.80 -6.81
N ALA A 167 14.82 -8.02 -7.54
CA ALA A 167 14.27 -7.03 -8.46
C ALA A 167 13.90 -5.73 -7.72
N LEU A 168 13.20 -5.84 -6.59
CA LEU A 168 12.73 -4.69 -5.82
C LEU A 168 13.86 -3.83 -5.22
N ILE A 169 14.93 -4.45 -4.73
CA ILE A 169 16.02 -3.73 -4.04
C ILE A 169 17.22 -3.37 -4.94
N THR A 170 17.29 -3.91 -6.16
CA THR A 170 18.35 -3.55 -7.10
C THR A 170 18.05 -2.16 -7.66
N PRO A 171 18.91 -1.17 -7.45
CA PRO A 171 18.68 0.16 -8.02
C PRO A 171 18.92 0.14 -9.54
N PRO A 172 18.42 1.12 -10.28
CA PRO A 172 18.82 1.34 -11.66
C PRO A 172 20.33 1.59 -11.76
N PRO A 173 20.94 1.45 -12.94
CA PRO A 173 22.36 1.73 -13.14
C PRO A 173 22.73 3.13 -12.64
N LYS A 174 23.94 3.29 -12.10
CA LYS A 174 24.41 4.61 -11.65
C LYS A 174 24.52 5.57 -12.83
N GLY A 175 23.89 6.74 -12.71
CA GLY A 175 23.84 7.72 -13.80
C GLY A 175 22.79 7.41 -14.87
N ALA A 176 21.90 6.43 -14.65
CA ALA A 176 20.84 6.08 -15.59
C ALA A 176 19.99 7.31 -15.93
N GLY A 177 19.71 7.48 -17.22
CA GLY A 177 18.79 8.47 -17.73
C GLY A 177 17.33 8.02 -17.58
N ARG A 178 16.41 8.92 -17.98
CA ARG A 178 14.95 8.71 -17.90
C ARG A 178 14.53 7.35 -18.48
N ASP A 179 14.92 7.04 -19.69
CA ASP A 179 14.47 5.83 -20.38
C ASP A 179 15.01 4.55 -19.72
N GLU A 180 16.25 4.56 -19.23
CA GLU A 180 16.83 3.43 -18.51
C GLU A 180 16.11 3.17 -17.18
N ILE A 181 15.68 4.23 -16.48
CA ILE A 181 14.92 4.13 -15.23
C ILE A 181 13.53 3.60 -15.51
N ILE A 182 12.87 4.06 -16.59
CA ILE A 182 11.56 3.56 -17.03
C ILE A 182 11.65 2.06 -17.35
N GLU A 183 12.64 1.66 -18.13
CA GLU A 183 12.90 0.25 -18.47
C GLU A 183 13.18 -0.61 -17.21
N HIS A 184 13.97 -0.08 -16.28
CA HIS A 184 14.23 -0.75 -15.01
C HIS A 184 12.93 -0.95 -14.22
N THR A 185 12.12 0.11 -14.07
CA THR A 185 10.84 0.06 -13.36
C THR A 185 9.86 -0.92 -14.01
N THR A 186 9.79 -0.92 -15.35
CA THR A 186 8.95 -1.86 -16.11
C THR A 186 9.35 -3.30 -15.86
N ARG A 187 10.67 -3.60 -15.86
CA ARG A 187 11.18 -4.95 -15.55
C ARG A 187 10.88 -5.37 -14.10
N VAL A 188 11.03 -4.47 -13.13
CA VAL A 188 10.70 -4.76 -11.74
C VAL A 188 9.23 -5.13 -11.62
N ARG A 189 8.33 -4.36 -12.23
CA ARG A 189 6.88 -4.61 -12.22
C ARG A 189 6.53 -5.95 -12.86
N ALA A 190 7.13 -6.29 -13.99
CA ALA A 190 6.94 -7.59 -14.63
C ALA A 190 7.40 -8.79 -13.78
N VAL A 191 8.45 -8.61 -12.95
CA VAL A 191 8.95 -9.67 -12.06
C VAL A 191 8.05 -9.91 -10.86
N ILE A 192 7.40 -8.87 -10.34
CA ILE A 192 6.50 -8.98 -9.16
C ILE A 192 5.05 -9.19 -9.56
N GLY A 193 4.67 -8.82 -10.79
CA GLY A 193 3.30 -8.87 -11.31
C GLY A 193 2.78 -10.29 -11.57
N SER A 194 1.52 -10.36 -11.93
CA SER A 194 0.73 -11.56 -12.14
C SER A 194 1.14 -12.32 -13.41
N PRO A 195 1.72 -13.51 -13.31
CA PRO A 195 2.17 -14.25 -14.49
C PRO A 195 1.00 -14.79 -15.34
N VAL A 196 -0.17 -14.97 -14.74
CA VAL A 196 -1.39 -15.43 -15.44
C VAL A 196 -2.07 -14.28 -16.19
N TYR A 197 -1.89 -13.05 -15.72
CA TYR A 197 -2.47 -11.83 -16.27
C TYR A 197 -1.36 -10.81 -16.59
N PRO A 198 -0.43 -11.12 -17.50
CA PRO A 198 0.66 -10.22 -17.81
C PRO A 198 0.13 -8.94 -18.45
N GLN A 199 0.63 -7.81 -17.99
CA GLN A 199 0.32 -6.53 -18.61
C GLN A 199 1.01 -6.45 -19.98
N ASP A 200 0.33 -5.85 -20.97
CA ASP A 200 0.95 -5.53 -22.26
C ASP A 200 2.25 -4.72 -22.05
N PRO A 201 3.38 -5.10 -22.67
CA PRO A 201 4.66 -4.43 -22.46
C PRO A 201 4.67 -2.94 -22.80
N ALA A 202 3.91 -2.52 -23.84
CA ALA A 202 3.82 -1.11 -24.20
C ALA A 202 3.04 -0.31 -23.14
N VAL A 203 1.93 -0.86 -22.65
CA VAL A 203 1.13 -0.28 -21.56
C VAL A 203 1.95 -0.23 -20.26
N ALA A 204 2.69 -1.29 -19.93
CA ALA A 204 3.55 -1.33 -18.75
C ALA A 204 4.65 -0.24 -18.79
N ARG A 205 5.24 -0.03 -19.98
CA ARG A 205 6.22 1.04 -20.21
C ARG A 205 5.59 2.43 -20.10
N LEU A 206 4.40 2.63 -20.69
CA LEU A 206 3.65 3.88 -20.58
C LEU A 206 3.38 4.24 -19.11
N HIS A 207 2.85 3.31 -18.32
CA HIS A 207 2.60 3.52 -16.90
C HIS A 207 3.88 3.78 -16.09
N SER A 208 5.01 3.18 -16.50
CA SER A 208 6.29 3.44 -15.85
C SER A 208 6.84 4.83 -16.21
N ALA A 209 6.56 5.32 -17.43
CA ALA A 209 6.90 6.67 -17.86
C ALA A 209 6.05 7.72 -17.12
N GLU A 210 4.73 7.53 -17.07
CA GLU A 210 3.82 8.40 -16.29
C GLU A 210 4.28 8.52 -14.82
N TYR A 211 4.64 7.38 -14.21
CA TYR A 211 5.15 7.35 -12.85
C TYR A 211 6.43 8.18 -12.69
N PHE A 212 7.39 7.99 -13.60
CA PHE A 212 8.67 8.71 -13.56
C PHE A 212 8.46 10.22 -13.76
N ASP A 213 7.70 10.59 -14.80
CA ASP A 213 7.49 11.99 -15.17
C ASP A 213 6.67 12.75 -14.11
N ARG A 214 5.77 12.05 -13.41
CA ARG A 214 5.01 12.65 -12.31
C ARG A 214 5.90 13.00 -11.11
N SER A 215 6.76 12.10 -10.67
CA SER A 215 7.70 12.34 -9.58
C SER A 215 8.64 11.15 -9.38
N TYR A 216 9.91 11.31 -9.67
CA TYR A 216 10.93 10.29 -9.40
C TYR A 216 11.76 10.68 -8.17
N TYR A 217 11.56 9.99 -7.03
CA TYR A 217 12.22 10.29 -5.77
C TYR A 217 12.64 9.02 -5.01
N PRO A 218 13.74 8.34 -5.44
CA PRO A 218 14.14 7.03 -4.88
C PRO A 218 14.57 7.09 -3.41
N ALA A 219 15.02 8.26 -2.91
CA ALA A 219 15.39 8.42 -1.50
C ALA A 219 14.19 8.19 -0.56
N GLY A 220 12.99 8.54 -0.98
CA GLY A 220 11.76 8.31 -0.21
C GLY A 220 11.46 6.81 -0.06
N MET A 221 11.64 6.03 -1.13
CA MET A 221 11.47 4.57 -1.07
C MET A 221 12.39 3.93 -0.02
N LEU A 222 13.64 4.39 0.10
CA LEU A 222 14.57 3.86 1.12
C LEU A 222 14.09 4.16 2.55
N ARG A 223 13.55 5.37 2.79
CA ARG A 223 13.00 5.75 4.11
C ARG A 223 11.72 5.01 4.43
N GLN A 224 10.83 4.81 3.45
CA GLN A 224 9.62 3.98 3.62
C GLN A 224 9.99 2.51 3.90
N PHE A 225 11.00 1.95 3.22
CA PHE A 225 11.48 0.61 3.52
C PHE A 225 12.05 0.50 4.94
N ALA A 226 12.82 1.51 5.36
CA ALA A 226 13.29 1.59 6.74
C ALA A 226 12.12 1.72 7.75
N ALA A 227 11.04 2.41 7.38
CA ALA A 227 9.84 2.53 8.22
C ALA A 227 9.14 1.17 8.43
N ILE A 228 9.06 0.33 7.39
CA ILE A 228 8.56 -1.05 7.49
C ILE A 228 9.41 -1.84 8.50
N LEU A 229 10.74 -1.86 8.31
CA LEU A 229 11.66 -2.58 9.19
C LEU A 229 11.66 -2.00 10.61
N GLY A 230 11.56 -0.68 10.73
CA GLY A 230 11.54 0.05 12.01
C GLY A 230 10.26 -0.17 12.81
N THR A 231 9.18 -0.62 12.16
CA THR A 231 7.92 -0.94 12.84
C THR A 231 7.91 -2.36 13.39
N GLY A 232 8.52 -3.32 12.69
CA GLY A 232 8.54 -4.72 13.09
C GLY A 232 7.17 -5.40 12.95
N SER A 233 6.86 -6.33 13.85
CA SER A 233 5.62 -7.13 13.82
C SER A 233 4.37 -6.30 14.11
N LEU A 234 3.31 -6.54 13.33
CA LEU A 234 2.01 -5.89 13.46
C LEU A 234 0.98 -6.75 14.23
N VAL A 235 1.37 -7.92 14.74
CA VAL A 235 0.48 -8.84 15.46
C VAL A 235 -0.27 -8.15 16.59
N GLY A 236 0.40 -7.26 17.35
CA GLY A 236 -0.23 -6.49 18.41
C GLY A 236 -1.31 -5.51 17.94
N TYR A 237 -1.21 -4.99 16.72
CA TYR A 237 -2.27 -4.20 16.08
C TYR A 237 -3.41 -5.10 15.62
N ASN A 238 -3.10 -6.20 14.93
CA ASN A 238 -4.11 -7.13 14.42
C ASN A 238 -5.07 -7.60 15.52
N ARG A 239 -4.55 -7.98 16.68
CA ARG A 239 -5.35 -8.46 17.82
C ARG A 239 -6.28 -7.40 18.43
N ARG A 240 -6.00 -6.12 18.19
CA ARG A 240 -6.81 -4.99 18.68
C ARG A 240 -7.76 -4.43 17.62
N THR A 241 -7.72 -4.94 16.39
CA THR A 241 -8.61 -4.49 15.32
C THR A 241 -10.03 -4.97 15.60
N ALA A 242 -10.96 -4.03 15.75
CA ALA A 242 -12.38 -4.30 15.96
C ALA A 242 -13.22 -4.15 14.68
N ALA A 243 -12.72 -3.37 13.70
CA ALA A 243 -13.43 -3.15 12.44
C ALA A 243 -13.54 -4.44 11.62
N PRO A 244 -14.68 -4.67 10.93
CA PRO A 244 -14.80 -5.75 9.97
C PRO A 244 -13.60 -5.72 9.00
N THR A 245 -12.92 -6.85 8.84
CA THR A 245 -11.67 -6.90 8.09
C THR A 245 -11.71 -7.93 6.97
N LEU A 246 -11.39 -7.48 5.75
CA LEU A 246 -11.12 -8.32 4.58
C LEU A 246 -9.61 -8.39 4.32
N VAL A 247 -9.09 -9.60 4.17
CA VAL A 247 -7.72 -9.82 3.65
C VAL A 247 -7.86 -10.38 2.24
N LEU A 248 -7.42 -9.63 1.24
CA LEU A 248 -7.46 -10.00 -0.17
C LEU A 248 -6.03 -10.26 -0.67
N HIS A 249 -5.78 -11.43 -1.28
CA HIS A 249 -4.42 -11.81 -1.63
C HIS A 249 -4.37 -12.72 -2.86
N GLY A 250 -3.33 -12.53 -3.68
CA GLY A 250 -3.11 -13.35 -4.86
C GLY A 250 -2.45 -14.71 -4.54
N THR A 251 -2.90 -15.77 -5.21
CA THR A 251 -2.31 -17.13 -5.02
C THR A 251 -0.88 -17.22 -5.53
N HIS A 252 -0.50 -16.35 -6.49
CA HIS A 252 0.81 -16.34 -7.15
C HIS A 252 1.77 -15.28 -6.61
N ASP A 253 1.39 -14.54 -5.55
CA ASP A 253 2.26 -13.52 -4.96
C ASP A 253 3.49 -14.15 -4.28
N LYS A 254 4.66 -13.92 -4.89
CA LYS A 254 5.95 -14.39 -4.39
C LYS A 254 6.72 -13.27 -3.68
N LEU A 255 6.28 -12.00 -3.78
CA LEU A 255 6.89 -10.90 -3.04
C LEU A 255 6.34 -10.87 -1.61
N MET A 256 5.01 -10.76 -1.46
CA MET A 256 4.33 -10.92 -0.18
C MET A 256 3.59 -12.24 -0.19
N ARG A 257 4.25 -13.30 0.31
CA ARG A 257 3.69 -14.67 0.18
C ARG A 257 2.31 -14.79 0.83
N PRO A 258 1.41 -15.66 0.31
CA PRO A 258 0.09 -15.92 0.89
C PRO A 258 0.09 -16.32 2.37
N SER A 259 1.23 -16.77 2.90
CA SER A 259 1.42 -17.02 4.34
C SER A 259 1.24 -15.75 5.18
N GLY A 260 1.59 -14.57 4.64
CA GLY A 260 1.37 -13.27 5.28
C GLY A 260 -0.12 -12.99 5.44
N ALA A 261 -0.91 -13.17 4.38
CA ALA A 261 -2.37 -13.00 4.43
C ALA A 261 -3.01 -13.94 5.46
N ARG A 262 -2.64 -15.23 5.44
CA ARG A 262 -3.12 -16.21 6.42
C ARG A 262 -2.72 -15.85 7.85
N ALA A 263 -1.55 -15.25 8.05
CA ALA A 263 -1.11 -14.78 9.36
C ALA A 263 -1.96 -13.58 9.84
N ILE A 264 -2.28 -12.63 8.96
CA ILE A 264 -3.18 -11.51 9.28
C ILE A 264 -4.55 -12.04 9.68
N THR A 265 -5.15 -12.90 8.83
CA THR A 265 -6.50 -13.46 9.06
C THR A 265 -6.62 -14.22 10.38
N ARG A 266 -5.55 -14.90 10.82
CA ARG A 266 -5.54 -15.60 12.11
C ARG A 266 -5.45 -14.66 13.31
N GLU A 267 -4.80 -13.52 13.16
CA GLU A 267 -4.55 -12.59 14.28
C GLU A 267 -5.62 -11.50 14.41
N VAL A 268 -6.37 -11.20 13.33
CA VAL A 268 -7.47 -10.23 13.36
C VAL A 268 -8.78 -10.96 13.66
N PRO A 269 -9.47 -10.63 14.76
CA PRO A 269 -10.75 -11.27 15.11
C PRO A 269 -11.79 -11.10 13.99
N GLY A 270 -12.41 -12.19 13.57
CA GLY A 270 -13.49 -12.17 12.56
C GLY A 270 -13.06 -11.81 11.13
N ALA A 271 -11.75 -11.72 10.84
CA ALA A 271 -11.28 -11.40 9.49
C ALA A 271 -11.65 -12.47 8.47
N ARG A 272 -12.11 -12.04 7.29
CA ARG A 272 -12.36 -12.89 6.12
C ARG A 272 -11.13 -12.88 5.19
N LEU A 273 -10.77 -14.03 4.63
CA LEU A 273 -9.72 -14.17 3.63
C LEU A 273 -10.33 -14.45 2.25
N ALA A 274 -10.03 -13.59 1.28
CA ALA A 274 -10.33 -13.78 -0.13
C ALA A 274 -9.03 -14.04 -0.91
N MET A 275 -8.88 -15.25 -1.44
CA MET A 275 -7.76 -15.61 -2.31
C MET A 275 -8.15 -15.43 -3.77
N ILE A 276 -7.38 -14.64 -4.52
CA ILE A 276 -7.59 -14.41 -5.95
C ILE A 276 -6.63 -15.27 -6.74
N ASP A 277 -7.17 -16.23 -7.49
CA ASP A 277 -6.35 -17.13 -8.27
C ASP A 277 -5.64 -16.41 -9.43
N GLY A 278 -4.38 -16.78 -9.67
CA GLY A 278 -3.54 -16.21 -10.72
C GLY A 278 -2.98 -14.81 -10.42
N MET A 279 -3.54 -14.07 -9.45
CA MET A 279 -3.05 -12.75 -9.05
C MET A 279 -1.72 -12.89 -8.29
N ALA A 280 -0.79 -11.96 -8.53
CA ALA A 280 0.46 -11.84 -7.78
C ALA A 280 0.52 -10.50 -7.01
N HIS A 281 1.63 -9.73 -7.13
CA HIS A 281 1.82 -8.49 -6.38
C HIS A 281 1.45 -7.25 -7.21
N ASP A 282 0.30 -7.30 -7.85
CA ASP A 282 -0.29 -6.23 -8.65
C ASP A 282 -1.83 -6.33 -8.64
N LEU A 283 -2.49 -5.41 -9.34
CA LEU A 283 -3.94 -5.40 -9.54
C LEU A 283 -4.20 -5.46 -11.05
N PRO A 284 -4.12 -6.66 -11.67
CA PRO A 284 -4.29 -6.78 -13.11
C PRO A 284 -5.72 -6.45 -13.55
N GLU A 285 -5.83 -5.69 -14.63
CA GLU A 285 -7.11 -5.19 -15.16
C GLU A 285 -8.19 -6.27 -15.33
N PRO A 286 -7.89 -7.48 -15.87
CA PRO A 286 -8.89 -8.53 -16.00
C PRO A 286 -9.52 -9.02 -14.68
N LEU A 287 -8.95 -8.65 -13.54
CA LEU A 287 -9.47 -9.00 -12.22
C LEU A 287 -10.18 -7.85 -11.50
N TRP A 288 -10.27 -6.66 -12.10
CA TRP A 288 -10.81 -5.48 -11.43
C TRP A 288 -12.27 -5.65 -11.00
N ASP A 289 -13.14 -6.17 -11.87
CA ASP A 289 -14.55 -6.41 -11.51
C ASP A 289 -14.68 -7.35 -10.32
N ARG A 290 -13.87 -8.42 -10.28
CA ARG A 290 -13.84 -9.36 -9.16
C ARG A 290 -13.33 -8.68 -7.89
N ILE A 291 -12.25 -7.90 -7.97
CA ILE A 291 -11.67 -7.21 -6.82
C ILE A 291 -12.63 -6.15 -6.30
N VAL A 292 -13.23 -5.35 -7.18
CA VAL A 292 -14.22 -4.34 -6.82
C VAL A 292 -15.44 -5.00 -6.15
N GLY A 293 -15.93 -6.11 -6.70
CA GLY A 293 -17.01 -6.89 -6.08
C GLY A 293 -16.68 -7.39 -4.67
N GLU A 294 -15.45 -7.87 -4.44
CA GLU A 294 -14.99 -8.24 -3.08
C GLU A 294 -14.93 -7.04 -2.13
N LEU A 295 -14.51 -5.87 -2.64
CA LEU A 295 -14.45 -4.62 -1.86
C LEU A 295 -15.85 -4.13 -1.50
N THR A 296 -16.74 -3.97 -2.46
CA THR A 296 -18.10 -3.43 -2.26
C THR A 296 -18.94 -4.34 -1.37
N ASN A 297 -18.92 -5.64 -1.60
CA ASN A 297 -19.56 -6.62 -0.71
C ASN A 297 -19.04 -6.53 0.74
N HIS A 298 -17.76 -6.17 0.92
CA HIS A 298 -17.20 -5.99 2.25
C HIS A 298 -17.59 -4.65 2.87
N PHE A 299 -17.71 -3.58 2.07
CA PHE A 299 -18.14 -2.28 2.55
C PHE A 299 -19.58 -2.30 3.05
N ASP A 300 -20.46 -3.06 2.38
CA ASP A 300 -21.88 -3.18 2.73
C ASP A 300 -22.12 -3.80 4.11
N ILE A 301 -21.16 -4.60 4.64
CA ILE A 301 -21.25 -5.15 6.00
C ILE A 301 -21.31 -4.05 7.08
N ALA A 302 -20.74 -2.88 6.82
CA ALA A 302 -20.73 -1.77 7.78
C ALA A 302 -21.94 -0.82 7.62
N THR A 303 -22.79 -1.04 6.63
CA THR A 303 -24.02 -0.28 6.38
C THR A 303 -25.27 -1.05 6.83
N ALA A 304 -25.14 -2.35 7.07
CA ALA A 304 -26.18 -3.22 7.63
C ALA A 304 -26.11 -3.22 9.16
#